data_4ccdbf4629d75d7e927a0f622d92fdac
#
_entry.id   4ccdbf4629d75d7e927a0f622d92fdac
#
_cell.length_a   1.000
_cell.length_b   1.000
_cell.length_c   1.000
_cell.angle_alpha   90.00
_cell.angle_beta   90.00
_cell.angle_gamma   90.00
#
_symmetry.space_group_name_H-M   'P 1'
#
loop_
_entity.id
_entity.type
_entity.pdbx_description
1 polymer ?
#
loop_
_entity_poly.entity_id
_entity_poly.type
_entity_poly.pdbx_seq_one_letter_code
_entity_poly.pdbx_strand_id
1 'polypeptide(L)'
;MMKMGEDAISGLDKESRDSFERMFNGCQEVIGPEHVASILSGGKSHSGDQQIVAYIGLEPSGKAHLGYMILADTIRNMLDEGINVIILLADWHAWVNDKFDRDMEKISLAGDYLAEVFRAMLGYPPEGGGAVQLRFLRASEIMDSGKYWARVLRCSKNMSLSRVRRTFSIMGRDEDCSDHDLAAFYYPALQAADIFELKVDIAFGGMDQRKAHMYMREVAETYDWTKATCIHTPMMSALKGPGGRMDPFEHKMVKSHPANTIIHASDPDLVTPTSRTLFRCVRT
;
A
#
# COMPACT_ATOMS: atom_id res chain seq x y z
N MET A 1 -12.16 14.52 -7.44
CA MET A 1 -12.97 14.79 -6.23
C MET A 1 -12.97 13.51 -5.43
N MET A 2 -12.42 13.53 -4.23
CA MET A 2 -12.29 12.38 -3.33
C MET A 2 -13.68 11.87 -2.93
N LYS A 3 -13.93 10.56 -3.05
CA LYS A 3 -15.17 9.96 -2.52
C LYS A 3 -14.98 9.70 -1.03
N MET A 4 -15.62 10.49 -0.21
CA MET A 4 -15.58 10.42 1.25
C MET A 4 -16.98 10.57 1.82
N GLY A 5 -17.29 9.89 2.92
CA GLY A 5 -18.51 10.11 3.69
C GLY A 5 -18.39 11.45 4.45
N GLU A 6 -18.98 12.50 3.93
CA GLU A 6 -18.94 13.84 4.55
C GLU A 6 -19.50 13.85 5.99
N ASP A 7 -20.44 12.96 6.28
CA ASP A 7 -21.04 12.83 7.62
C ASP A 7 -20.02 12.38 8.71
N ALA A 8 -19.02 11.57 8.34
CA ALA A 8 -18.07 11.01 9.29
C ALA A 8 -17.11 12.05 9.91
N ILE A 9 -16.84 13.14 9.19
CA ILE A 9 -15.95 14.23 9.62
C ILE A 9 -16.69 15.49 10.07
N SER A 10 -18.03 15.48 9.99
CA SER A 10 -18.85 16.66 10.33
C SER A 10 -18.73 17.07 11.80
N GLY A 11 -18.40 16.12 12.68
CA GLY A 11 -18.21 16.34 14.13
C GLY A 11 -16.80 16.79 14.54
N LEU A 12 -15.83 16.81 13.62
CA LEU A 12 -14.49 17.30 13.90
C LEU A 12 -14.46 18.81 14.07
N ASP A 13 -13.62 19.30 15.00
CA ASP A 13 -13.27 20.70 15.03
C ASP A 13 -12.51 21.11 13.75
N LYS A 14 -12.30 22.41 13.57
CA LYS A 14 -11.68 22.92 12.35
C LYS A 14 -10.26 22.39 12.13
N GLU A 15 -9.45 22.36 13.19
CA GLU A 15 -8.05 21.93 13.11
C GLU A 15 -7.95 20.44 12.74
N SER A 16 -8.70 19.58 13.40
CA SER A 16 -8.77 18.15 13.11
C SER A 16 -9.30 17.85 11.70
N ARG A 17 -10.27 18.65 11.22
CA ARG A 17 -10.78 18.53 9.85
C ARG A 17 -9.75 18.94 8.82
N ASP A 18 -9.09 20.08 9.01
CA ASP A 18 -8.03 20.56 8.12
C ASP A 18 -6.87 19.54 8.07
N SER A 19 -6.49 18.94 9.22
CA SER A 19 -5.50 17.88 9.30
C SER A 19 -5.95 16.62 8.52
N PHE A 20 -7.18 16.18 8.72
CA PHE A 20 -7.75 15.05 7.99
C PHE A 20 -7.74 15.28 6.47
N GLU A 21 -8.09 16.46 6.01
CA GLU A 21 -8.09 16.81 4.59
C GLU A 21 -6.67 16.83 4.01
N ARG A 22 -5.68 17.33 4.77
CA ARG A 22 -4.27 17.32 4.34
C ARG A 22 -3.70 15.91 4.25
N MET A 23 -3.95 15.03 5.25
CA MET A 23 -3.51 13.63 5.23
C MET A 23 -3.91 12.90 3.96
N PHE A 24 -5.13 13.14 3.49
CA PHE A 24 -5.73 12.39 2.39
C PHE A 24 -5.80 13.18 1.09
N ASN A 25 -5.08 14.28 1.02
CA ASN A 25 -4.99 15.06 -0.19
C ASN A 25 -4.42 14.23 -1.35
N GLY A 26 -5.07 14.32 -2.51
CA GLY A 26 -4.68 13.55 -3.71
C GLY A 26 -5.17 12.09 -3.74
N CYS A 27 -5.82 11.60 -2.67
CA CYS A 27 -6.43 10.28 -2.66
C CYS A 27 -7.71 10.25 -3.49
N GLN A 28 -7.99 9.10 -4.09
CA GLN A 28 -9.19 8.89 -4.92
C GLN A 28 -10.41 8.49 -4.09
N GLU A 29 -10.19 7.69 -3.04
CA GLU A 29 -11.25 7.15 -2.18
C GLU A 29 -10.74 6.99 -0.75
N VAL A 30 -11.59 7.30 0.23
CA VAL A 30 -11.41 7.00 1.66
C VAL A 30 -12.62 6.20 2.14
N ILE A 31 -12.39 5.04 2.75
CA ILE A 31 -13.42 4.14 3.23
C ILE A 31 -13.27 3.96 4.75
N GLY A 32 -14.37 4.12 5.48
CA GLY A 32 -14.40 4.03 6.93
C GLY A 32 -13.58 5.11 7.62
N PRO A 33 -13.78 6.40 7.25
CA PRO A 33 -13.04 7.53 7.84
C PRO A 33 -13.34 7.72 9.33
N GLU A 34 -14.40 7.08 9.85
CA GLU A 34 -14.90 7.23 11.21
C GLU A 34 -13.84 6.83 12.25
N HIS A 35 -13.01 5.83 11.94
CA HIS A 35 -11.97 5.37 12.86
C HIS A 35 -10.91 6.46 13.07
N VAL A 36 -10.34 7.01 12.00
CA VAL A 36 -9.36 8.11 12.09
C VAL A 36 -9.99 9.36 12.67
N ALA A 37 -11.21 9.72 12.26
CA ALA A 37 -11.94 10.86 12.82
C ALA A 37 -12.14 10.72 14.33
N SER A 38 -12.45 9.51 14.82
CA SER A 38 -12.57 9.24 16.25
C SER A 38 -11.25 9.48 16.99
N ILE A 39 -10.10 9.04 16.44
CA ILE A 39 -8.80 9.26 17.07
C ILE A 39 -8.46 10.75 17.13
N LEU A 40 -8.71 11.49 16.06
CA LEU A 40 -8.50 12.95 15.99
C LEU A 40 -9.38 13.71 17.00
N SER A 41 -10.53 13.13 17.38
CA SER A 41 -11.42 13.67 18.44
C SER A 41 -11.03 13.21 19.85
N GLY A 42 -9.85 12.65 20.05
CA GLY A 42 -9.37 12.18 21.38
C GLY A 42 -9.67 10.71 21.68
N GLY A 43 -10.15 9.94 20.70
CA GLY A 43 -10.29 8.49 20.79
C GLY A 43 -8.94 7.76 20.82
N LYS A 44 -8.99 6.43 20.82
CA LYS A 44 -7.79 5.58 20.87
C LYS A 44 -7.53 4.91 19.53
N SER A 45 -6.25 4.84 19.17
CA SER A 45 -5.74 4.05 18.06
C SER A 45 -5.84 2.54 18.35
N HIS A 46 -5.53 1.70 17.35
CA HIS A 46 -5.42 0.25 17.54
C HIS A 46 -4.38 -0.17 18.60
N SER A 47 -3.32 0.63 18.77
CA SER A 47 -2.30 0.40 19.82
C SER A 47 -2.78 0.76 21.21
N GLY A 48 -3.88 1.52 21.31
CA GLY A 48 -4.49 1.93 22.58
C GLY A 48 -4.08 3.32 23.09
N ASP A 49 -3.25 4.02 22.32
CA ASP A 49 -2.85 5.43 22.50
C ASP A 49 -3.56 6.36 21.49
N GLN A 50 -3.08 7.56 21.32
CA GLN A 50 -3.59 8.51 20.30
C GLN A 50 -2.72 8.59 19.03
N GLN A 51 -1.62 7.83 18.99
CA GLN A 51 -0.72 7.85 17.85
C GLN A 51 -1.29 7.01 16.71
N ILE A 52 -1.67 7.67 15.61
CA ILE A 52 -2.16 7.00 14.41
C ILE A 52 -1.00 6.30 13.69
N VAL A 53 -1.24 5.07 13.26
CA VAL A 53 -0.30 4.27 12.47
C VAL A 53 -0.91 3.95 11.11
N ALA A 54 -0.23 4.38 10.04
CA ALA A 54 -0.57 4.03 8.66
C ALA A 54 0.33 2.91 8.14
N TYR A 55 -0.17 2.14 7.19
CA TYR A 55 0.52 0.99 6.60
C TYR A 55 0.31 0.92 5.10
N ILE A 56 1.38 0.58 4.40
CA ILE A 56 1.34 0.08 3.01
C ILE A 56 2.22 -1.14 2.87
N GLY A 57 1.71 -2.18 2.21
CA GLY A 57 2.50 -3.34 1.78
C GLY A 57 3.03 -3.14 0.36
N LEU A 58 4.34 -3.27 0.19
CA LEU A 58 5.00 -3.17 -1.11
C LEU A 58 5.72 -4.48 -1.43
N GLU A 59 5.29 -5.13 -2.50
CA GLU A 59 5.93 -6.34 -3.00
C GLU A 59 7.26 -6.00 -3.70
N PRO A 60 8.41 -6.50 -3.19
CA PRO A 60 9.69 -6.35 -3.88
C PRO A 60 9.69 -7.16 -5.19
N SER A 61 9.47 -6.50 -6.31
CA SER A 61 9.25 -7.18 -7.60
C SER A 61 9.98 -6.52 -8.77
N GLY A 62 10.98 -5.69 -8.52
CA GLY A 62 11.81 -5.01 -9.52
C GLY A 62 12.04 -3.54 -9.23
N LYS A 63 12.47 -2.80 -10.25
CA LYS A 63 12.80 -1.38 -10.13
C LYS A 63 11.56 -0.53 -9.84
N ALA A 64 11.74 0.53 -9.04
CA ALA A 64 10.68 1.49 -8.78
C ALA A 64 10.35 2.29 -10.04
N HIS A 65 9.07 2.55 -10.26
CA HIS A 65 8.57 3.35 -11.38
C HIS A 65 7.87 4.63 -10.88
N LEU A 66 7.58 5.54 -11.80
CA LEU A 66 7.02 6.86 -11.47
C LEU A 66 5.73 6.79 -10.63
N GLY A 67 4.94 5.73 -10.75
CA GLY A 67 3.74 5.51 -9.92
C GLY A 67 4.01 5.50 -8.40
N TYR A 68 5.25 5.18 -7.97
CA TYR A 68 5.62 5.23 -6.54
C TYR A 68 5.67 6.66 -5.98
N MET A 69 5.77 7.69 -6.83
CA MET A 69 5.71 9.09 -6.38
C MET A 69 4.34 9.43 -5.77
N ILE A 70 3.25 8.89 -6.32
CA ILE A 70 1.91 9.09 -5.76
C ILE A 70 1.83 8.52 -4.34
N LEU A 71 2.41 7.33 -4.13
CA LEU A 71 2.47 6.72 -2.81
C LEU A 71 3.38 7.51 -1.87
N ALA A 72 4.53 7.98 -2.36
CA ALA A 72 5.44 8.80 -1.57
C ALA A 72 4.80 10.14 -1.14
N ASP A 73 4.05 10.80 -2.02
CA ASP A 73 3.31 12.02 -1.66
C ASP A 73 2.24 11.76 -0.59
N THR A 74 1.52 10.64 -0.69
CA THR A 74 0.56 10.22 0.34
C THR A 74 1.25 9.97 1.68
N ILE A 75 2.42 9.29 1.66
CA ILE A 75 3.23 9.06 2.87
C ILE A 75 3.69 10.40 3.46
N ARG A 76 4.17 11.32 2.63
CA ARG A 76 4.63 12.65 3.09
C ARG A 76 3.51 13.40 3.79
N ASN A 77 2.33 13.46 3.18
CA ASN A 77 1.15 14.11 3.77
C ASN A 77 0.83 13.54 5.16
N MET A 78 0.91 12.22 5.32
CA MET A 78 0.68 11.56 6.62
C MET A 78 1.78 11.89 7.63
N LEU A 79 3.05 11.84 7.24
CA LEU A 79 4.18 12.18 8.12
C LEU A 79 4.13 13.64 8.57
N ASP A 80 3.79 14.56 7.67
CA ASP A 80 3.65 16.00 7.96
C ASP A 80 2.52 16.29 8.98
N GLU A 81 1.50 15.43 9.01
CA GLU A 81 0.40 15.49 9.99
C GLU A 81 0.66 14.64 11.26
N GLY A 82 1.87 14.19 11.47
CA GLY A 82 2.25 13.47 12.68
C GLY A 82 1.90 11.98 12.71
N ILE A 83 1.53 11.39 11.59
CA ILE A 83 1.17 9.97 11.48
C ILE A 83 2.44 9.12 11.36
N ASN A 84 2.56 8.06 12.16
CA ASN A 84 3.58 7.04 11.96
C ASN A 84 3.24 6.19 10.73
N VAL A 85 4.22 5.95 9.85
CA VAL A 85 4.02 5.16 8.64
C VAL A 85 4.90 3.93 8.63
N ILE A 86 4.29 2.78 8.37
CA ILE A 86 4.97 1.51 8.15
C ILE A 86 4.91 1.16 6.67
N ILE A 87 6.08 1.03 6.05
CA ILE A 87 6.22 0.41 4.73
C ILE A 87 6.64 -1.04 4.96
N LEU A 88 5.71 -1.97 4.73
CA LEU A 88 6.01 -3.40 4.79
C LEU A 88 6.62 -3.84 3.46
N LEU A 89 7.87 -4.26 3.50
CA LEU A 89 8.54 -4.94 2.39
C LEU A 89 8.05 -6.38 2.37
N ALA A 90 7.06 -6.65 1.52
CA ALA A 90 6.29 -7.88 1.50
C ALA A 90 7.06 -9.00 0.77
N ASP A 91 8.18 -9.45 1.36
CA ASP A 91 9.13 -10.42 0.80
C ASP A 91 8.49 -11.81 0.58
N TRP A 92 7.78 -12.35 1.57
CA TRP A 92 7.05 -13.62 1.40
C TRP A 92 5.89 -13.50 0.42
N HIS A 93 5.24 -12.35 0.31
CA HIS A 93 4.22 -12.11 -0.70
C HIS A 93 4.83 -12.11 -2.11
N ALA A 94 6.02 -11.52 -2.28
CA ALA A 94 6.77 -11.56 -3.52
C ALA A 94 7.16 -13.00 -3.89
N TRP A 95 7.58 -13.80 -2.91
CA TRP A 95 7.89 -15.22 -3.10
C TRP A 95 6.65 -16.02 -3.53
N VAL A 96 5.51 -15.85 -2.83
CA VAL A 96 4.22 -16.47 -3.18
C VAL A 96 3.77 -16.04 -4.58
N ASN A 97 4.11 -14.84 -5.00
CA ASN A 97 3.77 -14.30 -6.32
C ASN A 97 4.86 -14.53 -7.38
N ASP A 98 5.73 -15.53 -7.19
CA ASP A 98 6.78 -15.97 -8.12
C ASP A 98 7.74 -14.86 -8.60
N LYS A 99 7.96 -13.82 -7.77
CA LYS A 99 8.91 -12.77 -8.14
C LYS A 99 10.34 -13.30 -8.07
N PHE A 100 11.17 -12.88 -9.05
CA PHE A 100 12.57 -13.31 -9.16
C PHE A 100 12.77 -14.83 -9.09
N ASP A 101 11.84 -15.59 -9.69
CA ASP A 101 11.85 -17.07 -9.67
C ASP A 101 11.89 -17.64 -8.24
N ARG A 102 11.29 -16.92 -7.28
CA ARG A 102 11.26 -17.27 -5.84
C ARG A 102 12.63 -17.26 -5.16
N ASP A 103 13.58 -16.56 -5.72
CA ASP A 103 14.90 -16.34 -5.12
C ASP A 103 14.80 -15.30 -4.00
N MET A 104 14.83 -15.77 -2.74
CA MET A 104 14.64 -14.91 -1.57
C MET A 104 15.77 -13.88 -1.40
N GLU A 105 17.00 -14.18 -1.84
CA GLU A 105 18.12 -13.25 -1.78
C GLU A 105 17.87 -12.04 -2.72
N LYS A 106 17.40 -12.31 -3.94
CA LYS A 106 17.04 -11.27 -4.90
C LYS A 106 15.81 -10.46 -4.43
N ILE A 107 14.81 -11.13 -3.85
CA ILE A 107 13.64 -10.48 -3.25
C ILE A 107 14.08 -9.56 -2.12
N SER A 108 14.97 -10.04 -1.24
CA SER A 108 15.51 -9.25 -0.14
C SER A 108 16.26 -8.00 -0.64
N LEU A 109 17.15 -8.17 -1.61
CA LEU A 109 17.89 -7.07 -2.23
C LEU A 109 16.96 -6.05 -2.90
N ALA A 110 15.90 -6.52 -3.58
CA ALA A 110 14.89 -5.64 -4.15
C ALA A 110 14.09 -4.88 -3.08
N GLY A 111 13.88 -5.48 -1.91
CA GLY A 111 13.31 -4.83 -0.75
C GLY A 111 14.18 -3.69 -0.22
N ASP A 112 15.49 -3.95 -0.05
CA ASP A 112 16.45 -2.91 0.36
C ASP A 112 16.49 -1.75 -0.63
N TYR A 113 16.52 -2.07 -1.92
CA TYR A 113 16.44 -1.06 -2.97
C TYR A 113 15.17 -0.20 -2.87
N LEU A 114 14.00 -0.81 -2.65
CA LEU A 114 12.74 -0.06 -2.48
C LEU A 114 12.78 0.84 -1.25
N ALA A 115 13.32 0.37 -0.13
CA ALA A 115 13.47 1.17 1.08
C ALA A 115 14.32 2.42 0.81
N GLU A 116 15.47 2.26 0.13
CA GLU A 116 16.34 3.39 -0.23
C GLU A 116 15.66 4.37 -1.19
N VAL A 117 14.89 3.88 -2.17
CA VAL A 117 14.13 4.72 -3.09
C VAL A 117 13.10 5.57 -2.32
N PHE A 118 12.34 4.98 -1.38
CA PHE A 118 11.37 5.73 -0.59
C PHE A 118 12.06 6.72 0.37
N ARG A 119 13.17 6.35 1.01
CA ARG A 119 13.96 7.30 1.82
C ARG A 119 14.40 8.49 1.00
N ALA A 120 14.94 8.25 -0.20
CA ALA A 120 15.38 9.33 -1.10
C ALA A 120 14.22 10.22 -1.57
N MET A 121 13.06 9.62 -1.95
CA MET A 121 11.88 10.39 -2.37
C MET A 121 11.30 11.24 -1.23
N LEU A 122 11.33 10.74 0.00
CA LEU A 122 10.75 11.41 1.17
C LEU A 122 11.74 12.38 1.85
N GLY A 123 13.03 12.31 1.51
CA GLY A 123 14.07 13.07 2.20
C GLY A 123 14.24 12.62 3.67
N TYR A 124 13.87 11.38 3.98
CA TYR A 124 13.89 10.86 5.36
C TYR A 124 15.25 10.23 5.67
N PRO A 125 15.90 10.60 6.78
CA PRO A 125 17.20 10.05 7.12
C PRO A 125 17.10 8.54 7.43
N PRO A 126 18.19 7.77 7.23
CA PRO A 126 18.22 6.32 7.53
C PRO A 126 17.95 6.01 9.01
N GLU A 127 18.32 6.90 9.90
CA GLU A 127 18.10 6.82 11.34
C GLU A 127 16.94 7.77 11.69
N GLY A 128 15.77 7.22 11.97
CA GLY A 128 14.58 7.99 12.32
C GLY A 128 14.86 8.93 13.49
N GLY A 129 14.84 10.22 13.23
CA GLY A 129 15.06 11.27 14.23
C GLY A 129 13.80 12.15 14.35
N GLY A 130 12.86 11.79 15.22
CA GLY A 130 11.69 12.62 15.45
C GLY A 130 10.58 11.89 16.21
N ALA A 131 9.56 12.65 16.64
CA ALA A 131 8.35 12.09 17.27
C ALA A 131 7.52 11.24 16.28
N VAL A 132 7.64 11.51 14.99
CA VAL A 132 6.96 10.79 13.90
C VAL A 132 7.94 9.84 13.23
N GLN A 133 7.52 8.61 12.97
CA GLN A 133 8.40 7.56 12.47
C GLN A 133 7.95 7.03 11.12
N LEU A 134 8.91 6.97 10.17
CA LEU A 134 8.82 6.13 8.98
C LEU A 134 9.62 4.85 9.24
N ARG A 135 8.93 3.71 9.23
CA ARG A 135 9.53 2.41 9.49
C ARG A 135 9.43 1.51 8.27
N PHE A 136 10.52 0.81 7.98
CA PHE A 136 10.54 -0.28 7.00
C PHE A 136 10.63 -1.60 7.76
N LEU A 137 9.68 -2.48 7.54
CA LEU A 137 9.63 -3.83 8.12
C LEU A 137 9.58 -4.84 6.99
N ARG A 138 10.14 -6.03 7.21
CA ARG A 138 9.96 -7.16 6.30
C ARG A 138 8.77 -8.02 6.75
N ALA A 139 8.03 -8.58 5.80
CA ALA A 139 6.96 -9.51 6.16
C ALA A 139 7.51 -10.72 6.92
N SER A 140 8.70 -11.20 6.58
CA SER A 140 9.41 -12.27 7.31
C SER A 140 9.60 -11.97 8.80
N GLU A 141 9.76 -10.72 9.20
CA GLU A 141 9.93 -10.33 10.61
C GLU A 141 8.64 -10.49 11.43
N ILE A 142 7.46 -10.33 10.81
CA ILE A 142 6.17 -10.43 11.48
C ILE A 142 5.53 -11.82 11.34
N MET A 143 5.94 -12.60 10.34
CA MET A 143 5.36 -13.91 10.03
C MET A 143 5.93 -15.06 10.88
N ASP A 144 6.95 -14.81 11.68
CA ASP A 144 7.66 -15.83 12.49
C ASP A 144 6.94 -16.16 13.81
N SER A 145 5.61 -16.15 13.83
CA SER A 145 4.87 -16.49 15.03
C SER A 145 3.64 -17.36 14.76
N GLY A 146 3.37 -18.31 15.67
CA GLY A 146 2.13 -19.09 15.62
C GLY A 146 0.87 -18.21 15.73
N LYS A 147 0.96 -17.04 16.37
CA LYS A 147 -0.16 -16.07 16.47
C LYS A 147 -0.48 -15.47 15.13
N TYR A 148 0.54 -15.09 14.35
CA TYR A 148 0.35 -14.58 13.00
C TYR A 148 -0.36 -15.63 12.12
N TRP A 149 0.13 -16.87 12.10
CA TRP A 149 -0.46 -17.94 11.29
C TRP A 149 -1.89 -18.32 11.74
N ALA A 150 -2.19 -18.28 13.04
CA ALA A 150 -3.55 -18.42 13.53
C ALA A 150 -4.47 -17.29 13.01
N ARG A 151 -3.95 -16.09 12.83
CA ARG A 151 -4.66 -14.96 12.23
C ARG A 151 -4.88 -15.17 10.74
N VAL A 152 -3.85 -15.62 10.00
CA VAL A 152 -3.97 -15.98 8.57
C VAL A 152 -5.07 -17.02 8.38
N LEU A 153 -5.13 -18.06 9.20
CA LEU A 153 -6.18 -19.08 9.12
C LEU A 153 -7.58 -18.50 9.38
N ARG A 154 -7.73 -17.59 10.35
CA ARG A 154 -9.01 -16.90 10.59
C ARG A 154 -9.40 -16.04 9.39
N CYS A 155 -8.48 -15.29 8.83
CA CYS A 155 -8.72 -14.55 7.59
C CYS A 155 -9.15 -15.50 6.47
N SER A 156 -8.41 -16.57 6.21
CA SER A 156 -8.71 -17.55 5.16
C SER A 156 -10.08 -18.19 5.32
N LYS A 157 -10.54 -18.42 6.56
CA LYS A 157 -11.84 -19.01 6.85
C LYS A 157 -13.01 -18.13 6.42
N ASN A 158 -12.78 -16.83 6.29
CA ASN A 158 -13.81 -15.85 5.93
C ASN A 158 -13.98 -15.63 4.41
N MET A 159 -13.28 -16.41 3.58
CA MET A 159 -13.32 -16.24 2.13
C MET A 159 -13.55 -17.57 1.41
N SER A 160 -14.52 -17.60 0.49
CA SER A 160 -14.70 -18.76 -0.39
C SER A 160 -13.63 -18.80 -1.48
N LEU A 161 -13.32 -20.00 -1.97
CA LEU A 161 -12.34 -20.21 -3.05
C LEU A 161 -12.65 -19.37 -4.31
N SER A 162 -13.92 -19.32 -4.69
CA SER A 162 -14.37 -18.51 -5.84
C SER A 162 -14.12 -17.01 -5.63
N ARG A 163 -14.20 -16.54 -4.39
CA ARG A 163 -13.92 -15.15 -4.06
C ARG A 163 -12.42 -14.87 -4.05
N VAL A 164 -11.60 -15.77 -3.51
CA VAL A 164 -10.14 -15.67 -3.56
C VAL A 164 -9.67 -15.49 -5.01
N ARG A 165 -10.17 -16.30 -5.94
CA ARG A 165 -9.83 -16.18 -7.37
C ARG A 165 -10.07 -14.76 -7.90
N ARG A 166 -11.20 -14.14 -7.58
CA ARG A 166 -11.49 -12.75 -7.99
C ARG A 166 -10.56 -11.70 -7.38
N THR A 167 -9.77 -12.05 -6.38
CA THR A 167 -8.77 -11.15 -5.80
C THR A 167 -7.39 -11.28 -6.47
N PHE A 168 -7.16 -12.25 -7.37
CA PHE A 168 -5.86 -12.44 -8.01
C PHE A 168 -5.38 -11.22 -8.81
N SER A 169 -6.28 -10.37 -9.26
CA SER A 169 -5.92 -9.07 -9.84
C SER A 169 -5.10 -8.16 -8.90
N ILE A 170 -5.16 -8.37 -7.58
CA ILE A 170 -4.33 -7.67 -6.57
C ILE A 170 -2.84 -8.03 -6.77
N MET A 171 -2.56 -9.29 -7.11
CA MET A 171 -1.23 -9.81 -7.42
C MET A 171 -0.79 -9.51 -8.87
N GLY A 172 -1.67 -8.92 -9.68
CA GLY A 172 -1.45 -8.75 -11.12
C GLY A 172 -1.58 -10.05 -11.92
N ARG A 173 -2.34 -11.03 -11.41
CA ARG A 173 -2.62 -12.32 -12.07
C ARG A 173 -4.05 -12.37 -12.59
N ASP A 174 -4.28 -13.15 -13.65
CA ASP A 174 -5.61 -13.38 -14.19
C ASP A 174 -6.45 -14.29 -13.31
N GLU A 175 -7.75 -13.98 -13.20
CA GLU A 175 -8.71 -14.74 -12.38
C GLU A 175 -8.92 -16.18 -12.90
N ASP A 176 -8.80 -16.38 -14.20
CA ASP A 176 -9.11 -17.64 -14.90
C ASP A 176 -7.89 -18.56 -15.10
N CYS A 177 -6.72 -18.20 -14.57
CA CYS A 177 -5.53 -19.04 -14.72
C CYS A 177 -5.69 -20.32 -13.87
N SER A 178 -5.68 -21.48 -14.53
CA SER A 178 -5.87 -22.80 -13.89
C SER A 178 -4.64 -23.28 -13.12
N ASP A 179 -3.47 -22.66 -13.32
CA ASP A 179 -2.17 -23.15 -12.86
C ASP A 179 -1.64 -22.39 -11.63
N HIS A 180 -2.55 -21.84 -10.79
CA HIS A 180 -2.12 -21.26 -9.52
C HIS A 180 -1.83 -22.35 -8.48
N ASP A 181 -0.67 -22.26 -7.86
CA ASP A 181 -0.34 -23.09 -6.71
C ASP A 181 -1.20 -22.74 -5.47
N LEU A 182 -1.22 -23.63 -4.48
CA LEU A 182 -2.02 -23.44 -3.27
C LEU A 182 -1.57 -22.20 -2.49
N ALA A 183 -0.30 -21.81 -2.54
CA ALA A 183 0.23 -20.67 -1.80
C ALA A 183 -0.40 -19.36 -2.30
N ALA A 184 -0.65 -19.23 -3.60
CA ALA A 184 -1.30 -18.05 -4.17
C ALA A 184 -2.69 -17.78 -3.56
N PHE A 185 -3.41 -18.83 -3.14
CA PHE A 185 -4.73 -18.68 -2.50
C PHE A 185 -4.66 -18.10 -1.08
N TYR A 186 -3.51 -18.16 -0.42
CA TYR A 186 -3.31 -17.51 0.88
C TYR A 186 -2.99 -16.02 0.77
N TYR A 187 -2.58 -15.53 -0.39
CA TYR A 187 -2.11 -14.16 -0.57
C TYR A 187 -3.06 -13.08 0.02
N PRO A 188 -4.38 -13.09 -0.28
CA PRO A 188 -5.29 -12.08 0.30
C PRO A 188 -5.41 -12.20 1.82
N ALA A 189 -5.29 -13.41 2.35
CA ALA A 189 -5.36 -13.66 3.80
C ALA A 189 -4.08 -13.20 4.51
N LEU A 190 -2.91 -13.36 3.88
CA LEU A 190 -1.65 -12.82 4.36
C LEU A 190 -1.73 -11.30 4.46
N GLN A 191 -2.14 -10.62 3.38
CA GLN A 191 -2.26 -9.16 3.37
C GLN A 191 -3.25 -8.64 4.41
N ALA A 192 -4.37 -9.32 4.64
CA ALA A 192 -5.30 -8.96 5.71
C ALA A 192 -4.68 -9.19 7.10
N ALA A 193 -3.95 -10.30 7.29
CA ALA A 193 -3.30 -10.63 8.55
C ALA A 193 -2.21 -9.62 8.93
N ASP A 194 -1.45 -9.11 7.95
CA ASP A 194 -0.44 -8.07 8.16
C ASP A 194 -1.05 -6.81 8.80
N ILE A 195 -2.18 -6.35 8.25
CA ILE A 195 -2.89 -5.16 8.74
C ILE A 195 -3.29 -5.33 10.21
N PHE A 196 -3.81 -6.50 10.57
CA PHE A 196 -4.19 -6.78 11.95
C PHE A 196 -3.00 -7.04 12.88
N GLU A 197 -1.92 -7.68 12.37
CA GLU A 197 -0.70 -7.93 13.17
C GLU A 197 -0.01 -6.62 13.55
N LEU A 198 0.09 -5.71 12.58
CA LEU A 198 0.72 -4.40 12.74
C LEU A 198 -0.17 -3.40 13.50
N LYS A 199 -1.43 -3.76 13.80
CA LYS A 199 -2.40 -2.92 14.53
C LYS A 199 -2.52 -1.51 13.93
N VAL A 200 -2.64 -1.44 12.61
CA VAL A 200 -2.67 -0.16 11.91
C VAL A 200 -4.07 0.46 11.90
N ASP A 201 -4.11 1.79 11.95
CA ASP A 201 -5.34 2.57 11.90
C ASP A 201 -5.72 2.94 10.47
N ILE A 202 -4.72 3.05 9.59
CA ILE A 202 -4.88 3.39 8.18
C ILE A 202 -4.16 2.34 7.32
N ALA A 203 -4.89 1.68 6.43
CA ALA A 203 -4.31 0.84 5.39
C ALA A 203 -4.46 1.54 4.04
N PHE A 204 -3.36 1.79 3.32
CA PHE A 204 -3.42 2.50 2.05
C PHE A 204 -2.71 1.77 0.91
N GLY A 205 -3.07 2.11 -0.33
CA GLY A 205 -2.50 1.55 -1.54
C GLY A 205 -3.14 2.15 -2.79
N GLY A 206 -2.76 1.66 -3.95
CA GLY A 206 -3.46 1.99 -5.20
C GLY A 206 -4.89 1.45 -5.22
N MET A 207 -5.71 1.97 -6.13
CA MET A 207 -7.09 1.47 -6.34
C MET A 207 -7.14 -0.03 -6.62
N ASP A 208 -6.08 -0.63 -7.15
CA ASP A 208 -5.96 -2.08 -7.38
C ASP A 208 -5.97 -2.88 -6.07
N GLN A 209 -5.59 -2.28 -4.93
CA GLN A 209 -5.61 -2.91 -3.61
C GLN A 209 -6.99 -2.87 -2.93
N ARG A 210 -7.97 -2.19 -3.53
CA ARG A 210 -9.30 -2.01 -2.95
C ARG A 210 -9.99 -3.33 -2.56
N LYS A 211 -9.88 -4.36 -3.39
CA LYS A 211 -10.50 -5.67 -3.11
C LYS A 211 -9.93 -6.31 -1.83
N ALA A 212 -8.61 -6.20 -1.60
CA ALA A 212 -7.96 -6.70 -0.39
C ALA A 212 -8.40 -5.94 0.86
N HIS A 213 -8.47 -4.61 0.77
CA HIS A 213 -8.89 -3.78 1.89
C HIS A 213 -10.36 -4.03 2.26
N MET A 214 -11.26 -4.21 1.26
CA MET A 214 -12.65 -4.58 1.55
C MET A 214 -12.75 -5.94 2.20
N TYR A 215 -11.97 -6.90 1.74
CA TYR A 215 -11.89 -8.21 2.38
C TYR A 215 -11.42 -8.12 3.84
N MET A 216 -10.35 -7.38 4.10
CA MET A 216 -9.87 -7.14 5.47
C MET A 216 -10.97 -6.56 6.37
N ARG A 217 -11.73 -5.57 5.90
CA ARG A 217 -12.83 -4.97 6.67
C ARG A 217 -13.96 -5.95 6.98
N GLU A 218 -14.29 -6.87 6.07
CA GLU A 218 -15.26 -7.93 6.30
C GLU A 218 -14.76 -8.97 7.32
N VAL A 219 -13.46 -9.31 7.28
CA VAL A 219 -12.85 -10.15 8.32
C VAL A 219 -12.95 -9.48 9.67
N ALA A 220 -12.63 -8.19 9.75
CA ALA A 220 -12.75 -7.40 10.98
C ALA A 220 -14.17 -7.46 11.55
N GLU A 221 -15.19 -7.33 10.69
CA GLU A 221 -16.59 -7.42 11.09
C GLU A 221 -16.96 -8.81 11.64
N THR A 222 -16.47 -9.87 10.98
CA THR A 222 -16.75 -11.26 11.40
C THR A 222 -16.21 -11.59 12.79
N TYR A 223 -15.06 -11.02 13.17
CA TYR A 223 -14.37 -11.33 14.42
C TYR A 223 -14.44 -10.20 15.45
N ASP A 224 -15.23 -9.17 15.19
CA ASP A 224 -15.32 -7.96 16.02
C ASP A 224 -13.94 -7.32 16.28
N TRP A 225 -13.12 -7.29 15.21
CA TRP A 225 -11.84 -6.60 15.23
C TRP A 225 -12.01 -5.16 14.74
N THR A 226 -11.13 -4.28 15.18
CA THR A 226 -11.19 -2.89 14.73
C THR A 226 -10.94 -2.79 13.22
N LYS A 227 -11.78 -2.02 12.53
CA LYS A 227 -11.70 -1.79 11.09
C LYS A 227 -10.78 -0.61 10.80
N ALA A 228 -9.64 -0.84 10.17
CA ALA A 228 -8.79 0.25 9.70
C ALA A 228 -9.53 1.12 8.67
N THR A 229 -9.24 2.41 8.65
CA THR A 229 -9.58 3.30 7.54
C THR A 229 -8.80 2.87 6.30
N CYS A 230 -9.46 2.72 5.17
CA CYS A 230 -8.80 2.30 3.94
C CYS A 230 -8.73 3.46 2.94
N ILE A 231 -7.53 3.70 2.40
CA ILE A 231 -7.26 4.79 1.48
C ILE A 231 -6.76 4.23 0.16
N HIS A 232 -7.34 4.74 -0.92
CA HIS A 232 -6.95 4.35 -2.26
C HIS A 232 -6.45 5.55 -3.05
N THR A 233 -5.20 5.45 -3.50
CA THR A 233 -4.59 6.45 -4.38
C THR A 233 -4.95 6.18 -5.84
N PRO A 234 -4.98 7.21 -6.70
CA PRO A 234 -5.12 7.00 -8.12
C PRO A 234 -3.96 6.18 -8.68
N MET A 235 -4.22 5.44 -9.74
CA MET A 235 -3.19 4.70 -10.46
C MET A 235 -2.68 5.49 -11.66
N MET A 236 -1.38 5.41 -11.92
CA MET A 236 -0.78 6.00 -13.10
C MET A 236 -0.95 5.09 -14.30
N SER A 237 -1.48 5.63 -15.39
CA SER A 237 -1.60 4.92 -16.65
C SER A 237 -0.22 4.70 -17.31
N ALA A 238 -0.07 3.61 -18.07
CA ALA A 238 1.11 3.35 -18.87
C ALA A 238 1.31 4.42 -19.96
N LEU A 239 2.55 4.62 -20.40
CA LEU A 239 2.89 5.64 -21.42
C LEU A 239 2.31 5.36 -22.80
N LYS A 240 2.09 4.08 -23.13
CA LYS A 240 1.50 3.63 -24.40
C LYS A 240 0.22 2.87 -24.10
N GLY A 241 -0.87 3.36 -24.64
CA GLY A 241 -2.16 2.70 -24.61
C GLY A 241 -2.93 2.97 -25.90
N PRO A 242 -4.01 2.25 -26.22
CA PRO A 242 -4.89 2.61 -27.32
C PRO A 242 -5.41 4.04 -27.07
N GLY A 243 -5.29 4.92 -28.06
CA GLY A 243 -5.75 6.30 -27.93
C GLY A 243 -7.22 6.35 -27.53
N GLY A 244 -7.55 7.15 -26.52
CA GLY A 244 -8.91 7.31 -26.01
C GLY A 244 -8.95 7.39 -24.47
N ARG A 245 -10.17 7.37 -23.90
CA ARG A 245 -10.40 7.34 -22.46
C ARG A 245 -10.06 5.92 -21.94
N MET A 246 -8.85 5.75 -21.39
CA MET A 246 -8.34 4.45 -20.93
C MET A 246 -8.90 4.11 -19.56
N ASP A 247 -9.23 2.83 -19.35
CA ASP A 247 -9.44 2.30 -18.01
C ASP A 247 -8.08 2.16 -17.31
N PRO A 248 -7.84 2.88 -16.19
CA PRO A 248 -6.58 2.81 -15.46
C PRO A 248 -6.25 1.41 -14.93
N PHE A 249 -7.26 0.54 -14.77
CA PHE A 249 -7.06 -0.83 -14.31
C PHE A 249 -6.48 -1.75 -15.39
N GLU A 250 -6.89 -1.56 -16.65
CA GLU A 250 -6.39 -2.35 -17.78
C GLU A 250 -5.02 -1.89 -18.27
N HIS A 251 -4.71 -0.59 -18.10
CA HIS A 251 -3.51 0.05 -18.67
C HIS A 251 -2.64 0.73 -17.61
N LYS A 252 -2.58 0.17 -16.40
CA LYS A 252 -1.70 0.70 -15.34
C LYS A 252 -0.23 0.58 -15.71
N MET A 253 0.58 1.53 -15.24
CA MET A 253 2.03 1.46 -15.32
C MET A 253 2.52 0.29 -14.46
N VAL A 254 3.21 -0.68 -15.06
CA VAL A 254 3.71 -1.88 -14.40
C VAL A 254 5.15 -2.18 -14.78
N LYS A 255 5.91 -2.75 -13.86
CA LYS A 255 7.34 -3.09 -14.04
C LYS A 255 7.58 -4.12 -15.13
N SER A 256 6.62 -5.02 -15.36
CA SER A 256 6.69 -6.07 -16.38
C SER A 256 6.69 -5.55 -17.81
N HIS A 257 6.34 -4.26 -18.03
CA HIS A 257 6.35 -3.61 -19.33
C HIS A 257 7.27 -2.38 -19.34
N PRO A 258 8.61 -2.54 -19.31
CA PRO A 258 9.57 -1.44 -19.19
C PRO A 258 9.44 -0.38 -20.30
N ALA A 259 9.04 -0.80 -21.52
CA ALA A 259 8.84 0.12 -22.66
C ALA A 259 7.68 1.12 -22.45
N ASN A 260 6.77 0.83 -21.51
CA ASN A 260 5.59 1.63 -21.20
C ASN A 260 5.66 2.25 -19.79
N THR A 261 6.84 2.19 -19.15
CA THR A 261 7.02 2.56 -17.74
C THR A 261 8.21 3.49 -17.59
N ILE A 262 8.04 4.57 -16.83
CA ILE A 262 9.15 5.43 -16.42
C ILE A 262 9.72 4.85 -15.13
N ILE A 263 10.97 4.39 -15.17
CA ILE A 263 11.67 3.76 -14.05
C ILE A 263 12.54 4.80 -13.36
N HIS A 264 12.48 4.85 -12.01
CA HIS A 264 13.37 5.65 -11.19
C HIS A 264 14.78 5.04 -11.14
N ALA A 265 15.79 5.91 -11.06
CA ALA A 265 17.19 5.52 -10.90
C ALA A 265 17.67 4.47 -11.92
N SER A 266 17.17 4.55 -13.15
CA SER A 266 17.75 3.82 -14.26
C SER A 266 19.13 4.37 -14.58
N ASP A 267 19.96 3.53 -15.19
CA ASP A 267 21.22 3.95 -15.78
C ASP A 267 21.02 5.29 -16.53
N PRO A 268 21.84 6.33 -16.24
CA PRO A 268 21.74 7.64 -16.92
C PRO A 268 21.69 7.55 -18.43
N ASP A 269 22.33 6.53 -19.02
CA ASP A 269 22.39 6.31 -20.45
C ASP A 269 21.07 5.74 -21.03
N LEU A 270 20.23 5.12 -20.19
CA LEU A 270 18.92 4.60 -20.56
C LEU A 270 17.77 5.61 -20.35
N VAL A 271 18.07 6.76 -19.73
CA VAL A 271 17.06 7.80 -19.46
C VAL A 271 16.77 8.56 -20.75
N THR A 272 15.56 8.39 -21.30
CA THR A 272 15.11 9.13 -22.49
C THR A 272 15.09 10.64 -22.22
N PRO A 273 15.19 11.51 -23.25
CA PRO A 273 15.11 12.97 -23.10
C PRO A 273 13.89 13.43 -22.28
N THR A 274 12.77 12.76 -22.40
CA THR A 274 11.51 13.06 -21.68
C THR A 274 11.66 12.84 -20.17
N SER A 275 12.33 11.77 -19.74
CA SER A 275 12.58 11.49 -18.32
C SER A 275 13.60 12.44 -17.72
N ARG A 276 14.61 12.90 -18.48
CA ARG A 276 15.57 13.93 -18.02
C ARG A 276 14.88 15.26 -17.70
N THR A 277 13.85 15.64 -18.42
CA THR A 277 13.09 16.88 -18.18
C THR A 277 12.25 16.76 -16.91
N LEU A 278 11.61 15.63 -16.66
CA LEU A 278 10.86 15.37 -15.42
C LEU A 278 11.75 15.37 -14.16
N PHE A 279 12.97 14.80 -14.24
CA PHE A 279 13.93 14.86 -13.14
C PHE A 279 14.42 16.26 -12.81
N ARG A 280 14.43 17.19 -13.74
CA ARG A 280 14.77 18.61 -13.47
C ARG A 280 13.65 19.35 -12.75
N CYS A 281 12.39 19.05 -13.02
CA CYS A 281 11.23 19.68 -12.36
C CYS A 281 11.03 19.24 -10.89
N VAL A 282 11.58 18.09 -10.48
CA VAL A 282 11.47 17.59 -9.09
C VAL A 282 12.57 18.14 -8.18
N ARG A 283 13.59 18.84 -8.73
CA ARG A 283 14.69 19.46 -7.95
C ARG A 283 14.54 20.98 -7.72
N THR A 284 13.48 21.58 -8.21
CA THR A 284 13.11 22.98 -7.91
C THR A 284 11.87 23.05 -7.05
#